data_3b15b0af5e3c3a533fc78e75da3276cf
#
_entry.id   3b15b0af5e3c3a533fc78e75da3276cf
#
_cell.length_a   1.000
_cell.length_b   1.000
_cell.length_c   1.000
_cell.angle_alpha   90.00
_cell.angle_beta   90.00
_cell.angle_gamma   90.00
#
_symmetry.space_group_name_H-M   'P 1'
#
loop_
_entity.id
_entity.type
_entity.pdbx_description
1 polymer ?
#
loop_
_entity_poly.entity_id
_entity_poly.type
_entity_poly.pdbx_seq_one_letter_code
_entity_poly.pdbx_strand_id
1 'polypeptide(L)'
;MICIILAAGYATRLYPLTENFPKPLLEVAGKPILDWLIDDMNNTGLIDQYIVISNHKFAPIFQQWAEKKNQLSTVNCQLSILDDGTSSNDTRLGAVKDIDFAIDKLKIDDDLLVMAGDNLLDFSLGDFIRYAKEKNATCVMRYYEADEARLHKTGVAEIDTDGRILSMEEKPANPKSHWCIPAFYYYTREDAHLIKKGIASGCGIDAPGSFIAWLSTQTPVYTYEMPGHRYDIGTLSSYESVKSTYTGPK
;
A
#
# COMPACT_ATOMS: atom_id res chain seq x y z
N MET A 1 0.39 -1.99 16.42
CA MET A 1 0.52 -2.35 14.99
C MET A 1 1.17 -1.20 14.24
N ILE A 2 2.10 -1.50 13.35
CA ILE A 2 2.84 -0.52 12.56
C ILE A 2 2.25 -0.40 11.16
N CYS A 3 2.09 0.84 10.66
CA CYS A 3 1.67 1.09 9.28
C CYS A 3 2.89 1.47 8.42
N ILE A 4 3.20 0.65 7.41
CA ILE A 4 4.21 0.93 6.40
C ILE A 4 3.52 1.47 5.15
N ILE A 5 3.92 2.66 4.72
CA ILE A 5 3.38 3.33 3.54
C ILE A 5 4.46 3.34 2.45
N LEU A 6 4.18 2.64 1.36
CA LEU A 6 5.08 2.56 0.21
C LEU A 6 4.94 3.82 -0.64
N ALA A 7 5.99 4.64 -0.66
CA ALA A 7 6.04 5.92 -1.36
C ALA A 7 7.35 6.16 -2.14
N ALA A 8 8.17 5.11 -2.36
CA ALA A 8 9.45 5.21 -3.05
C ALA A 8 9.34 5.26 -4.60
N GLY A 9 8.13 5.20 -5.14
CA GLY A 9 7.89 5.26 -6.59
C GLY A 9 8.15 6.64 -7.19
N TYR A 10 8.63 6.67 -8.45
CA TYR A 10 8.94 7.90 -9.21
C TYR A 10 7.75 8.47 -9.98
N ALA A 11 6.66 7.71 -10.14
CA ALA A 11 5.40 8.13 -10.79
C ALA A 11 5.60 8.83 -12.15
N THR A 12 6.51 8.34 -13.01
CA THR A 12 6.94 8.97 -14.28
C THR A 12 5.80 9.27 -15.27
N ARG A 13 4.68 8.52 -15.16
CA ARG A 13 3.48 8.75 -15.99
C ARG A 13 2.72 10.05 -15.67
N LEU A 14 3.06 10.70 -14.55
CA LEU A 14 2.48 11.96 -14.10
C LEU A 14 3.40 13.17 -14.35
N TYR A 15 4.50 13.00 -15.07
CA TYR A 15 5.37 14.13 -15.46
C TYR A 15 4.57 15.18 -16.26
N PRO A 16 4.83 16.48 -16.04
CA PRO A 16 5.89 17.07 -15.20
C PRO A 16 5.57 17.19 -13.69
N LEU A 17 4.33 16.91 -13.24
CA LEU A 17 3.90 17.14 -11.85
C LEU A 17 4.77 16.39 -10.83
N THR A 18 5.20 15.18 -11.17
CA THR A 18 5.98 14.31 -10.28
C THR A 18 7.46 14.26 -10.62
N GLU A 19 7.93 15.11 -11.52
CA GLU A 19 9.34 15.16 -11.85
C GLU A 19 10.20 15.56 -10.63
N ASN A 20 9.76 16.58 -9.88
CA ASN A 20 10.46 17.08 -8.70
C ASN A 20 9.60 17.09 -7.43
N PHE A 21 8.47 16.39 -7.45
CA PHE A 21 7.53 16.32 -6.32
C PHE A 21 6.90 14.91 -6.20
N PRO A 22 6.84 14.31 -5.02
CA PRO A 22 6.32 12.95 -4.87
C PRO A 22 4.81 12.89 -5.03
N LYS A 23 4.32 11.91 -5.81
CA LYS A 23 2.90 11.69 -6.07
C LYS A 23 2.02 11.65 -4.81
N PRO A 24 2.41 10.96 -3.70
CA PRO A 24 1.58 10.91 -2.51
C PRO A 24 1.31 12.26 -1.84
N LEU A 25 2.12 13.27 -2.13
CA LEU A 25 1.93 14.63 -1.62
C LEU A 25 1.23 15.58 -2.61
N LEU A 26 0.82 15.12 -3.78
CA LEU A 26 -0.06 15.90 -4.66
C LEU A 26 -1.41 16.14 -3.98
N GLU A 27 -1.98 17.32 -4.19
CA GLU A 27 -3.22 17.73 -3.51
C GLU A 27 -4.47 17.27 -4.26
N VAL A 28 -5.41 16.70 -3.52
CA VAL A 28 -6.77 16.39 -3.97
C VAL A 28 -7.75 16.90 -2.92
N ALA A 29 -8.76 17.64 -3.33
CA ALA A 29 -9.76 18.23 -2.44
C ALA A 29 -9.13 19.00 -1.25
N GLY A 30 -8.07 19.78 -1.52
CA GLY A 30 -7.46 20.72 -0.59
C GLY A 30 -6.42 20.12 0.39
N LYS A 31 -6.07 18.84 0.26
CA LYS A 31 -4.98 18.23 1.05
C LYS A 31 -4.22 17.14 0.28
N PRO A 32 -2.98 16.82 0.67
CA PRO A 32 -2.19 15.73 0.09
C PRO A 32 -2.95 14.40 0.05
N ILE A 33 -2.73 13.61 -1.01
CA ILE A 33 -3.30 12.26 -1.14
C ILE A 33 -2.99 11.43 0.10
N LEU A 34 -1.74 11.45 0.56
CA LEU A 34 -1.29 10.70 1.73
C LEU A 34 -1.99 11.11 3.02
N ASP A 35 -2.36 12.39 3.15
CA ASP A 35 -3.07 12.90 4.32
C ASP A 35 -4.45 12.27 4.49
N TRP A 36 -5.15 11.97 3.39
CA TRP A 36 -6.44 11.29 3.44
C TRP A 36 -6.33 9.90 4.08
N LEU A 37 -5.29 9.13 3.71
CA LEU A 37 -5.04 7.81 4.28
C LEU A 37 -4.65 7.88 5.76
N ILE A 38 -3.71 8.78 6.09
CA ILE A 38 -3.25 8.93 7.49
C ILE A 38 -4.37 9.42 8.39
N ASP A 39 -5.16 10.41 7.96
CA ASP A 39 -6.27 10.93 8.76
C ASP A 39 -7.33 9.85 9.02
N ASP A 40 -7.65 9.02 8.01
CA ASP A 40 -8.54 7.87 8.21
C ASP A 40 -7.97 6.89 9.24
N MET A 41 -6.73 6.46 9.08
CA MET A 41 -6.08 5.53 10.00
C MET A 41 -5.92 6.10 11.41
N ASN A 42 -5.59 7.39 11.51
CA ASN A 42 -5.45 8.07 12.78
C ASN A 42 -6.77 8.10 13.57
N ASN A 43 -7.89 8.28 12.87
CA ASN A 43 -9.23 8.24 13.48
C ASN A 43 -9.62 6.85 14.00
N THR A 44 -9.03 5.78 13.47
CA THR A 44 -9.30 4.41 13.96
C THR A 44 -8.66 4.13 15.32
N GLY A 45 -7.58 4.81 15.67
CA GLY A 45 -6.78 4.55 16.87
C GLY A 45 -6.08 3.19 16.88
N LEU A 46 -5.96 2.53 15.72
CA LEU A 46 -5.41 1.16 15.59
C LEU A 46 -3.92 1.14 15.23
N ILE A 47 -3.34 2.29 14.86
CA ILE A 47 -1.95 2.42 14.43
C ILE A 47 -1.13 3.08 15.54
N ASP A 48 -0.01 2.46 15.88
CA ASP A 48 0.92 2.95 16.92
C ASP A 48 2.11 3.72 16.30
N GLN A 49 2.42 3.47 15.02
CA GLN A 49 3.49 4.14 14.28
C GLN A 49 3.23 4.11 12.78
N TYR A 50 3.54 5.22 12.11
CA TYR A 50 3.59 5.32 10.65
C TYR A 50 5.04 5.40 10.17
N ILE A 51 5.37 4.60 9.14
CA ILE A 51 6.66 4.60 8.46
C ILE A 51 6.40 4.81 6.98
N VAL A 52 6.78 5.98 6.45
CA VAL A 52 6.70 6.25 5.01
C VAL A 52 8.05 5.93 4.39
N ILE A 53 8.08 4.95 3.48
CA ILE A 53 9.29 4.59 2.74
C ILE A 53 9.35 5.44 1.48
N SER A 54 10.41 6.22 1.35
CA SER A 54 10.67 7.11 0.22
C SER A 54 12.00 6.78 -0.45
N ASN A 55 12.12 7.06 -1.74
CA ASN A 55 13.42 7.12 -2.40
C ASN A 55 14.20 8.36 -1.93
N HIS A 56 15.53 8.34 -2.14
CA HIS A 56 16.44 9.40 -1.71
C HIS A 56 16.10 10.78 -2.32
N LYS A 57 15.64 10.81 -3.56
CA LYS A 57 15.27 12.06 -4.24
C LYS A 57 14.15 12.81 -3.50
N PHE A 58 13.16 12.10 -3.01
CA PHE A 58 11.98 12.70 -2.40
C PHE A 58 11.98 12.66 -0.86
N ALA A 59 12.91 11.94 -0.24
CA ALA A 59 13.02 11.85 1.21
C ALA A 59 13.05 13.22 1.92
N PRO A 60 13.80 14.25 1.44
CA PRO A 60 13.77 15.57 2.08
C PRO A 60 12.38 16.24 2.06
N ILE A 61 11.60 16.04 0.99
CA ILE A 61 10.25 16.61 0.87
C ILE A 61 9.29 15.92 1.85
N PHE A 62 9.37 14.58 1.94
CA PHE A 62 8.58 13.82 2.92
C PHE A 62 8.98 14.17 4.36
N GLN A 63 10.27 14.39 4.65
CA GLN A 63 10.74 14.81 5.98
C GLN A 63 10.12 16.14 6.39
N GLN A 64 10.16 17.16 5.53
CA GLN A 64 9.52 18.46 5.80
C GLN A 64 8.01 18.33 6.03
N TRP A 65 7.34 17.50 5.24
CA TRP A 65 5.92 17.22 5.41
C TRP A 65 5.63 16.52 6.76
N ALA A 66 6.42 15.49 7.12
CA ALA A 66 6.26 14.78 8.39
C ALA A 66 6.55 15.64 9.61
N GLU A 67 7.59 16.48 9.56
CA GLU A 67 7.89 17.46 10.61
C GLU A 67 6.73 18.41 10.85
N LYS A 68 6.12 18.95 9.78
CA LYS A 68 4.95 19.80 9.88
C LYS A 68 3.75 19.07 10.51
N LYS A 69 3.51 17.81 10.14
CA LYS A 69 2.45 16.99 10.72
C LYS A 69 2.67 16.73 12.21
N ASN A 70 3.88 16.36 12.60
CA ASN A 70 4.25 16.11 13.99
C ASN A 70 4.15 17.38 14.86
N GLN A 71 4.57 18.55 14.35
CA GLN A 71 4.46 19.82 15.05
C GLN A 71 3.00 20.24 15.29
N LEU A 72 2.12 19.99 14.34
CA LEU A 72 0.69 20.32 14.46
C LEU A 72 -0.09 19.30 15.30
N SER A 73 0.57 18.24 15.79
CA SER A 73 -0.07 17.12 16.52
C SER A 73 -1.28 16.56 15.78
N THR A 74 -1.24 16.55 14.44
CA THR A 74 -2.32 16.03 13.59
C THR A 74 -2.28 14.52 13.43
N VAL A 75 -1.22 13.88 13.95
CA VAL A 75 -1.06 12.43 14.01
C VAL A 75 -0.91 12.01 15.46
N ASN A 76 -1.70 11.05 15.91
CA ASN A 76 -1.75 10.64 17.33
C ASN A 76 -0.57 9.75 17.74
N CYS A 77 0.29 9.38 16.80
CA CYS A 77 1.45 8.52 17.04
C CYS A 77 2.66 8.97 16.21
N GLN A 78 3.79 8.28 16.34
CA GLN A 78 5.01 8.64 15.64
C GLN A 78 4.85 8.46 14.11
N LEU A 79 5.17 9.53 13.36
CA LEU A 79 5.29 9.50 11.90
C LEU A 79 6.75 9.70 11.52
N SER A 80 7.35 8.74 10.82
CA SER A 80 8.75 8.75 10.42
C SER A 80 8.93 8.47 8.94
N ILE A 81 10.00 9.01 8.36
CA ILE A 81 10.38 8.80 6.96
C ILE A 81 11.60 7.89 6.93
N LEU A 82 11.52 6.84 6.12
CA LEU A 82 12.62 5.93 5.85
C LEU A 82 13.07 6.11 4.40
N ASP A 83 14.30 6.61 4.23
CA ASP A 83 14.96 6.74 2.93
C ASP A 83 15.54 5.38 2.52
N ASP A 84 15.12 4.82 1.38
CA ASP A 84 15.60 3.55 0.83
C ASP A 84 16.99 3.66 0.17
N GLY A 85 17.51 4.89 0.04
CA GLY A 85 18.82 5.20 -0.54
C GLY A 85 18.84 5.17 -2.07
N THR A 86 17.73 4.87 -2.75
CA THR A 86 17.69 4.81 -4.21
C THR A 86 17.47 6.19 -4.82
N SER A 87 18.21 6.51 -5.88
CA SER A 87 18.20 7.86 -6.49
C SER A 87 17.62 7.91 -7.92
N SER A 88 17.27 6.77 -8.49
CA SER A 88 16.65 6.68 -9.81
C SER A 88 15.65 5.53 -9.90
N ASN A 89 14.75 5.60 -10.89
CA ASN A 89 13.78 4.52 -11.13
C ASN A 89 14.47 3.18 -11.48
N ASP A 90 15.65 3.22 -12.09
CA ASP A 90 16.39 2.01 -12.48
C ASP A 90 17.09 1.33 -11.30
N THR A 91 17.37 2.07 -10.23
CA THR A 91 18.04 1.58 -9.03
C THR A 91 17.08 1.24 -7.88
N ARG A 92 15.75 1.42 -8.06
CA ARG A 92 14.76 1.17 -7.04
C ARG A 92 14.86 -0.25 -6.47
N LEU A 93 14.63 -0.40 -5.18
CA LEU A 93 14.66 -1.71 -4.51
C LEU A 93 13.48 -2.58 -4.95
N GLY A 94 12.33 -1.97 -5.15
CA GLY A 94 11.05 -2.64 -5.35
C GLY A 94 10.28 -2.81 -4.04
N ALA A 95 8.95 -2.79 -4.13
CA ALA A 95 8.08 -2.67 -2.97
C ALA A 95 8.26 -3.78 -1.92
N VAL A 96 8.52 -5.02 -2.34
CA VAL A 96 8.76 -6.14 -1.40
C VAL A 96 10.06 -5.94 -0.63
N LYS A 97 11.13 -5.48 -1.32
CA LYS A 97 12.41 -5.18 -0.65
C LYS A 97 12.32 -3.92 0.21
N ASP A 98 11.49 -2.95 -0.14
CA ASP A 98 11.24 -1.78 0.70
C ASP A 98 10.64 -2.19 2.04
N ILE A 99 9.67 -3.12 2.04
CA ILE A 99 9.09 -3.66 3.27
C ILE A 99 10.15 -4.41 4.08
N ASP A 100 10.93 -5.32 3.46
CA ASP A 100 12.02 -6.05 4.12
C ASP A 100 13.07 -5.11 4.71
N PHE A 101 13.44 -4.07 3.96
CA PHE A 101 14.38 -3.04 4.41
C PHE A 101 13.87 -2.31 5.66
N ALA A 102 12.58 -1.94 5.68
CA ALA A 102 11.98 -1.28 6.84
C ALA A 102 11.98 -2.21 8.07
N ILE A 103 11.55 -3.47 7.90
CA ILE A 103 11.54 -4.47 8.98
C ILE A 103 12.94 -4.65 9.54
N ASP A 104 13.94 -4.79 8.68
CA ASP A 104 15.33 -5.05 9.12
C ASP A 104 15.98 -3.82 9.75
N LYS A 105 15.82 -2.65 9.13
CA LYS A 105 16.43 -1.39 9.58
C LYS A 105 15.89 -0.93 10.92
N LEU A 106 14.58 -1.06 11.12
CA LEU A 106 13.89 -0.57 12.32
C LEU A 106 13.62 -1.67 13.35
N LYS A 107 14.04 -2.92 13.05
CA LYS A 107 13.84 -4.09 13.93
C LYS A 107 12.38 -4.29 14.30
N ILE A 108 11.50 -4.19 13.29
CA ILE A 108 10.06 -4.31 13.47
C ILE A 108 9.71 -5.75 13.86
N ASP A 109 8.96 -5.88 14.95
CA ASP A 109 8.46 -7.16 15.48
C ASP A 109 7.00 -6.98 15.92
N ASP A 110 6.12 -6.70 14.96
CA ASP A 110 4.70 -6.39 15.19
C ASP A 110 3.87 -6.76 13.95
N ASP A 111 2.55 -6.79 14.10
CA ASP A 111 1.64 -6.82 12.95
C ASP A 111 1.82 -5.58 12.08
N LEU A 112 1.72 -5.76 10.78
CA LEU A 112 1.91 -4.69 9.80
C LEU A 112 0.65 -4.41 8.99
N LEU A 113 0.28 -3.14 8.88
CA LEU A 113 -0.53 -2.65 7.78
C LEU A 113 0.41 -2.10 6.70
N VAL A 114 0.40 -2.68 5.52
CA VAL A 114 1.19 -2.19 4.37
C VAL A 114 0.25 -1.65 3.32
N MET A 115 0.48 -0.41 2.88
CA MET A 115 -0.33 0.22 1.84
C MET A 115 0.49 1.10 0.90
N ALA A 116 0.04 1.23 -0.34
CA ALA A 116 0.61 2.20 -1.27
C ALA A 116 0.10 3.61 -0.95
N GLY A 117 1.01 4.57 -0.81
CA GLY A 117 0.72 5.94 -0.39
C GLY A 117 0.05 6.83 -1.43
N ASP A 118 -0.28 6.29 -2.60
CA ASP A 118 -0.81 7.02 -3.75
C ASP A 118 -2.27 6.70 -4.09
N ASN A 119 -3.00 6.09 -3.16
CA ASN A 119 -4.40 5.74 -3.32
C ASN A 119 -5.31 6.71 -2.56
N LEU A 120 -6.50 6.93 -3.08
CA LEU A 120 -7.60 7.58 -2.39
C LEU A 120 -8.74 6.58 -2.25
N LEU A 121 -9.40 6.58 -1.09
CA LEU A 121 -10.52 5.71 -0.75
C LEU A 121 -11.72 6.56 -0.34
N ASP A 122 -12.93 6.15 -0.69
CA ASP A 122 -14.17 6.77 -0.19
C ASP A 122 -14.77 6.03 1.03
N PHE A 123 -13.98 5.14 1.64
CA PHE A 123 -14.34 4.35 2.82
C PHE A 123 -13.15 4.25 3.78
N SER A 124 -13.41 3.88 5.04
CA SER A 124 -12.36 3.66 6.05
C SER A 124 -11.74 2.27 5.97
N LEU A 125 -10.42 2.20 6.23
CA LEU A 125 -9.69 0.93 6.38
C LEU A 125 -9.93 0.26 7.76
N GLY A 126 -10.61 0.94 8.69
CA GLY A 126 -10.80 0.44 10.05
C GLY A 126 -11.48 -0.93 10.12
N ASP A 127 -12.52 -1.17 9.30
CA ASP A 127 -13.21 -2.46 9.27
C ASP A 127 -12.33 -3.58 8.70
N PHE A 128 -11.52 -3.29 7.70
CA PHE A 128 -10.53 -4.23 7.18
C PHE A 128 -9.53 -4.67 8.26
N ILE A 129 -9.00 -3.72 9.04
CA ILE A 129 -8.05 -4.04 10.12
C ILE A 129 -8.73 -4.87 11.21
N ARG A 130 -9.96 -4.52 11.59
CA ARG A 130 -10.74 -5.31 12.57
C ARG A 130 -10.98 -6.72 12.09
N TYR A 131 -11.41 -6.87 10.84
CA TYR A 131 -11.60 -8.20 10.21
C TYR A 131 -10.32 -9.04 10.26
N ALA A 132 -9.17 -8.46 9.90
CA ALA A 132 -7.90 -9.17 9.89
C ALA A 132 -7.48 -9.63 11.31
N LYS A 133 -7.67 -8.77 12.32
CA LYS A 133 -7.42 -9.11 13.73
C LYS A 133 -8.35 -10.20 14.23
N GLU A 134 -9.63 -10.17 13.88
CA GLU A 134 -10.60 -11.21 14.24
C GLU A 134 -10.27 -12.55 13.56
N LYS A 135 -9.84 -12.53 12.29
CA LYS A 135 -9.36 -13.71 11.57
C LYS A 135 -8.06 -14.26 12.14
N ASN A 136 -7.28 -13.45 12.85
CA ASN A 136 -5.94 -13.77 13.34
C ASN A 136 -5.06 -14.37 12.25
N ALA A 137 -5.07 -13.74 11.08
CA ALA A 137 -4.37 -14.20 9.87
C ALA A 137 -4.00 -13.00 8.99
N THR A 138 -3.03 -13.21 8.10
CA THR A 138 -2.75 -12.26 7.04
C THR A 138 -3.96 -12.08 6.14
N CYS A 139 -4.33 -10.82 5.91
CA CYS A 139 -5.47 -10.44 5.11
C CYS A 139 -5.10 -9.38 4.06
N VAL A 140 -5.80 -9.41 2.94
CA VAL A 140 -5.65 -8.43 1.86
C VAL A 140 -7.01 -7.90 1.43
N MET A 141 -7.06 -6.68 0.92
CA MET A 141 -8.27 -6.20 0.28
C MET A 141 -8.45 -6.82 -1.10
N ARG A 142 -9.71 -6.96 -1.52
CA ARG A 142 -10.09 -7.36 -2.88
C ARG A 142 -11.19 -6.46 -3.44
N TYR A 143 -11.24 -6.35 -4.75
CA TYR A 143 -12.39 -5.79 -5.48
C TYR A 143 -12.65 -6.57 -6.76
N TYR A 144 -13.89 -6.52 -7.25
CA TYR A 144 -14.25 -7.14 -8.52
C TYR A 144 -13.95 -6.17 -9.68
N GLU A 145 -13.18 -6.64 -10.68
CA GLU A 145 -12.88 -5.88 -11.90
C GLU A 145 -13.56 -6.52 -13.11
N ALA A 146 -14.47 -5.79 -13.72
CA ALA A 146 -15.20 -6.25 -14.89
C ALA A 146 -14.42 -6.08 -16.20
N ASP A 147 -13.49 -5.11 -16.23
CA ASP A 147 -12.68 -4.82 -17.42
C ASP A 147 -11.47 -5.76 -17.47
N GLU A 148 -11.52 -6.74 -18.39
CA GLU A 148 -10.44 -7.72 -18.59
C GLU A 148 -9.08 -7.06 -18.85
N ALA A 149 -9.05 -5.90 -19.54
CA ALA A 149 -7.80 -5.19 -19.84
C ALA A 149 -7.09 -4.66 -18.58
N ARG A 150 -7.81 -4.51 -17.47
CA ARG A 150 -7.27 -4.07 -16.17
C ARG A 150 -6.73 -5.24 -15.35
N LEU A 151 -7.21 -6.46 -15.56
CA LEU A 151 -6.75 -7.64 -14.82
C LEU A 151 -5.24 -7.89 -15.00
N HIS A 152 -4.68 -7.54 -16.16
CA HIS A 152 -3.24 -7.68 -16.46
C HIS A 152 -2.34 -6.64 -15.75
N LYS A 153 -2.92 -5.71 -14.96
CA LYS A 153 -2.19 -4.58 -14.35
C LYS A 153 -2.09 -4.66 -12.83
N THR A 154 -2.73 -5.65 -12.23
CA THR A 154 -2.83 -5.82 -10.78
C THR A 154 -2.69 -7.29 -10.39
N GLY A 155 -2.57 -7.58 -9.10
CA GLY A 155 -2.68 -8.94 -8.59
C GLY A 155 -4.09 -9.47 -8.78
N VAL A 156 -4.21 -10.71 -9.26
CA VAL A 156 -5.50 -11.41 -9.44
C VAL A 156 -5.48 -12.71 -8.64
N ALA A 157 -6.54 -12.98 -7.87
CA ALA A 157 -6.64 -14.13 -6.98
C ALA A 157 -7.89 -14.97 -7.26
N GLU A 158 -7.73 -16.30 -7.21
CA GLU A 158 -8.84 -17.24 -7.01
C GLU A 158 -9.07 -17.37 -5.50
N ILE A 159 -10.32 -17.32 -5.07
CA ILE A 159 -10.70 -17.35 -3.66
C ILE A 159 -11.81 -18.36 -3.41
N ASP A 160 -11.80 -18.98 -2.24
CA ASP A 160 -12.89 -19.88 -1.82
C ASP A 160 -14.08 -19.12 -1.19
N THR A 161 -15.07 -19.87 -0.76
CA THR A 161 -16.30 -19.35 -0.15
C THR A 161 -16.06 -18.63 1.18
N ASP A 162 -14.96 -18.93 1.86
CA ASP A 162 -14.58 -18.32 3.14
C ASP A 162 -13.67 -17.09 2.95
N GLY A 163 -13.40 -16.74 1.70
CA GLY A 163 -12.55 -15.61 1.32
C GLY A 163 -11.04 -15.92 1.38
N ARG A 164 -10.64 -17.19 1.54
CA ARG A 164 -9.24 -17.59 1.51
C ARG A 164 -8.70 -17.59 0.08
N ILE A 165 -7.48 -17.13 -0.11
CA ILE A 165 -6.78 -17.20 -1.40
C ILE A 165 -6.39 -18.64 -1.68
N LEU A 166 -6.86 -19.16 -2.80
CA LEU A 166 -6.50 -20.48 -3.35
C LEU A 166 -5.28 -20.37 -4.27
N SER A 167 -5.23 -19.33 -5.08
CA SER A 167 -4.09 -18.98 -5.93
C SER A 167 -4.06 -17.48 -6.16
N MET A 168 -2.89 -16.91 -6.36
CA MET A 168 -2.72 -15.49 -6.73
C MET A 168 -1.54 -15.33 -7.68
N GLU A 169 -1.72 -14.49 -8.69
CA GLU A 169 -0.67 -14.11 -9.63
C GLU A 169 -0.63 -12.58 -9.78
N GLU A 170 0.56 -12.01 -9.68
CA GLU A 170 0.75 -10.57 -9.89
C GLU A 170 0.88 -10.27 -11.37
N LYS A 171 0.00 -9.41 -11.90
CA LYS A 171 -0.07 -9.01 -13.31
C LYS A 171 -0.12 -10.23 -14.27
N PRO A 172 -1.08 -11.13 -14.10
CA PRO A 172 -1.13 -12.38 -14.85
C PRO A 172 -1.28 -12.16 -16.36
N ALA A 173 -0.59 -12.99 -17.15
CA ALA A 173 -0.80 -13.02 -18.59
C ALA A 173 -2.17 -13.64 -18.98
N ASN A 174 -2.66 -14.56 -18.13
CA ASN A 174 -3.97 -15.22 -18.30
C ASN A 174 -4.70 -15.20 -16.95
N PRO A 175 -5.46 -14.13 -16.66
CA PRO A 175 -6.20 -14.01 -15.40
C PRO A 175 -7.19 -15.15 -15.21
N LYS A 176 -7.19 -15.78 -14.04
CA LYS A 176 -8.09 -16.90 -13.72
C LYS A 176 -9.37 -16.48 -13.02
N SER A 177 -9.46 -15.24 -12.62
CA SER A 177 -10.61 -14.67 -11.95
C SER A 177 -10.71 -13.16 -12.21
N HIS A 178 -11.78 -12.54 -11.70
CA HIS A 178 -11.97 -11.10 -11.72
C HIS A 178 -11.69 -10.44 -10.35
N TRP A 179 -11.22 -11.20 -9.35
CA TRP A 179 -10.89 -10.66 -8.04
C TRP A 179 -9.49 -10.07 -8.02
N CYS A 180 -9.44 -8.75 -7.98
CA CYS A 180 -8.20 -7.99 -7.96
C CYS A 180 -7.79 -7.65 -6.52
N ILE A 181 -6.48 -7.70 -6.28
CA ILE A 181 -5.86 -7.44 -4.97
C ILE A 181 -5.08 -6.13 -5.04
N PRO A 182 -5.63 -5.02 -4.54
CA PRO A 182 -4.93 -3.74 -4.46
C PRO A 182 -3.93 -3.74 -3.30
N ALA A 183 -3.00 -2.78 -3.30
CA ALA A 183 -1.93 -2.70 -2.30
C ALA A 183 -2.43 -2.19 -0.93
N PHE A 184 -3.23 -3.01 -0.27
CA PHE A 184 -3.68 -2.88 1.11
C PHE A 184 -3.59 -4.25 1.77
N TYR A 185 -2.54 -4.47 2.57
CA TYR A 185 -2.19 -5.75 3.16
C TYR A 185 -2.04 -5.61 4.66
N TYR A 186 -2.71 -6.48 5.40
CA TYR A 186 -2.44 -6.72 6.81
C TYR A 186 -1.62 -8.00 6.92
N TYR A 187 -0.43 -7.92 7.48
CA TYR A 187 0.39 -9.07 7.79
C TYR A 187 0.37 -9.32 9.30
N THR A 188 0.19 -10.56 9.71
CA THR A 188 0.54 -10.96 11.08
C THR A 188 2.05 -10.80 11.27
N ARG A 189 2.47 -10.60 12.51
CA ARG A 189 3.89 -10.52 12.87
C ARG A 189 4.69 -11.71 12.32
N GLU A 190 4.16 -12.92 12.49
CA GLU A 190 4.78 -14.16 12.02
C GLU A 190 4.95 -14.18 10.50
N ASP A 191 3.93 -13.77 9.76
CA ASP A 191 3.97 -13.75 8.29
C ASP A 191 4.85 -12.62 7.75
N ALA A 192 4.92 -11.47 8.44
CA ALA A 192 5.84 -10.39 8.10
C ALA A 192 7.31 -10.83 8.14
N HIS A 193 7.68 -11.68 9.10
CA HIS A 193 9.03 -12.26 9.18
C HIS A 193 9.37 -13.23 8.05
N LEU A 194 8.37 -13.73 7.31
CA LEU A 194 8.61 -14.60 6.15
C LEU A 194 9.07 -13.86 4.89
N ILE A 195 9.08 -12.50 4.89
CA ILE A 195 9.40 -11.72 3.69
C ILE A 195 10.81 -12.03 3.14
N LYS A 196 11.80 -12.17 4.00
CA LYS A 196 13.17 -12.57 3.62
C LYS A 196 13.20 -13.94 2.95
N LYS A 197 12.43 -14.88 3.50
CA LYS A 197 12.31 -16.23 2.92
C LYS A 197 11.60 -16.16 1.55
N GLY A 198 10.56 -15.35 1.42
CA GLY A 198 9.88 -15.11 0.14
C GLY A 198 10.82 -14.58 -0.93
N ILE A 199 11.61 -13.55 -0.61
CA ILE A 199 12.62 -12.97 -1.50
C ILE A 199 13.68 -14.04 -1.89
N ALA A 200 14.20 -14.77 -0.92
CA ALA A 200 15.17 -15.83 -1.16
C ALA A 200 14.60 -17.00 -2.00
N SER A 201 13.29 -17.23 -1.94
CA SER A 201 12.58 -18.24 -2.73
C SER A 201 12.18 -17.73 -4.13
N GLY A 202 12.54 -16.49 -4.48
CA GLY A 202 12.28 -15.93 -5.80
C GLY A 202 10.90 -15.32 -5.99
N CYS A 203 10.17 -14.93 -4.91
CA CYS A 203 9.01 -14.08 -5.09
C CYS A 203 9.43 -12.78 -5.78
N GLY A 204 8.60 -12.24 -6.65
CA GLY A 204 8.88 -10.96 -7.32
C GLY A 204 9.10 -9.84 -6.28
N ILE A 205 9.99 -8.89 -6.58
CA ILE A 205 10.35 -7.82 -5.64
C ILE A 205 9.70 -6.48 -5.95
N ASP A 206 9.29 -6.27 -7.21
CA ASP A 206 8.84 -4.96 -7.71
C ASP A 206 7.44 -4.57 -7.20
N ALA A 207 6.48 -5.47 -7.32
CA ALA A 207 5.11 -5.25 -6.88
C ALA A 207 4.85 -5.91 -5.51
N PRO A 208 4.20 -5.24 -4.56
CA PRO A 208 4.02 -5.78 -3.21
C PRO A 208 3.12 -7.02 -3.18
N GLY A 209 2.19 -7.17 -4.14
CA GLY A 209 1.35 -8.35 -4.30
C GLY A 209 2.13 -9.63 -4.62
N SER A 210 3.37 -9.53 -5.14
CA SER A 210 4.21 -10.69 -5.40
C SER A 210 4.56 -11.48 -4.13
N PHE A 211 4.72 -10.78 -3.00
CA PHE A 211 4.93 -11.46 -1.72
C PHE A 211 3.66 -12.17 -1.23
N ILE A 212 2.48 -11.55 -1.40
CA ILE A 212 1.19 -12.20 -1.08
C ILE A 212 0.98 -13.45 -1.93
N ALA A 213 1.28 -13.40 -3.23
CA ALA A 213 1.19 -14.56 -4.11
C ALA A 213 2.04 -15.74 -3.62
N TRP A 214 3.28 -15.47 -3.19
CA TRP A 214 4.12 -16.48 -2.58
C TRP A 214 3.62 -16.91 -1.19
N LEU A 215 3.26 -15.96 -0.32
CA LEU A 215 2.84 -16.21 1.06
C LEU A 215 1.58 -17.08 1.12
N SER A 216 0.62 -16.88 0.21
CA SER A 216 -0.60 -17.68 0.14
C SER A 216 -0.35 -19.18 -0.12
N THR A 217 0.84 -19.54 -0.63
CA THR A 217 1.27 -20.93 -0.76
C THR A 217 1.90 -21.50 0.52
N GLN A 218 2.22 -20.65 1.50
CA GLN A 218 2.90 -21.04 2.75
C GLN A 218 1.92 -21.04 3.94
N THR A 219 1.06 -20.04 4.03
CA THR A 219 0.10 -19.84 5.10
C THR A 219 -1.28 -19.46 4.53
N PRO A 220 -2.37 -19.65 5.29
CA PRO A 220 -3.68 -19.14 4.88
C PRO A 220 -3.69 -17.60 4.83
N VAL A 221 -4.02 -17.04 3.66
CA VAL A 221 -4.24 -15.60 3.46
C VAL A 221 -5.71 -15.39 3.09
N TYR A 222 -6.38 -14.46 3.77
CA TYR A 222 -7.80 -14.18 3.55
C TYR A 222 -8.00 -12.84 2.86
N THR A 223 -9.17 -12.67 2.27
CA THR A 223 -9.52 -11.44 1.57
C THR A 223 -10.68 -10.74 2.24
N TYR A 224 -10.66 -9.41 2.23
CA TYR A 224 -11.76 -8.53 2.64
C TYR A 224 -12.23 -7.73 1.42
N GLU A 225 -13.52 -7.80 1.10
CA GLU A 225 -14.06 -7.07 -0.04
C GLU A 225 -14.15 -5.58 0.27
N MET A 226 -13.66 -4.73 -0.64
CA MET A 226 -13.74 -3.28 -0.49
C MET A 226 -15.20 -2.82 -0.43
N PRO A 227 -15.61 -2.10 0.62
CA PRO A 227 -17.01 -1.65 0.77
C PRO A 227 -17.34 -0.42 -0.10
N GLY A 228 -16.35 0.17 -0.75
CA GLY A 228 -16.48 1.38 -1.56
C GLY A 228 -15.47 1.39 -2.71
N HIS A 229 -15.06 2.59 -3.13
CA HIS A 229 -14.23 2.79 -4.31
C HIS A 229 -12.81 3.22 -3.94
N ARG A 230 -11.87 2.71 -4.72
CA ARG A 230 -10.49 3.17 -4.77
C ARG A 230 -10.30 4.02 -6.03
N TYR A 231 -9.80 5.23 -5.85
CA TYR A 231 -9.48 6.15 -6.93
C TYR A 231 -8.01 6.01 -7.31
N ASP A 232 -7.75 5.47 -8.49
CA ASP A 232 -6.38 5.29 -8.99
C ASP A 232 -5.92 6.53 -9.75
N ILE A 233 -4.81 7.11 -9.30
CA ILE A 233 -4.19 8.27 -9.93
C ILE A 233 -2.97 7.78 -10.72
N GLY A 234 -3.20 7.22 -11.90
CA GLY A 234 -2.16 6.64 -12.73
C GLY A 234 -1.64 7.55 -13.86
N THR A 235 -2.41 8.61 -14.22
CA THR A 235 -2.13 9.53 -15.33
C THR A 235 -2.56 10.95 -14.98
N LEU A 236 -2.10 11.95 -15.76
CA LEU A 236 -2.54 13.34 -15.59
C LEU A 236 -4.06 13.47 -15.70
N SER A 237 -4.68 12.78 -16.67
CA SER A 237 -6.14 12.84 -16.86
C SER A 237 -6.90 12.21 -15.68
N SER A 238 -6.42 11.09 -15.12
CA SER A 238 -7.04 10.51 -13.93
C SER A 238 -6.84 11.39 -12.69
N TYR A 239 -5.71 12.09 -12.57
CA TYR A 239 -5.48 13.06 -11.49
C TYR A 239 -6.47 14.21 -11.53
N GLU A 240 -6.65 14.87 -12.70
CA GLU A 240 -7.60 15.97 -12.87
C GLU A 240 -9.04 15.51 -12.63
N SER A 241 -9.42 14.31 -13.10
CA SER A 241 -10.73 13.75 -12.84
C SER A 241 -10.97 13.53 -11.34
N VAL A 242 -10.06 12.90 -10.64
CA VAL A 242 -10.16 12.64 -9.20
C VAL A 242 -10.16 13.94 -8.41
N LYS A 243 -9.32 14.91 -8.78
CA LYS A 243 -9.27 16.24 -8.14
C LYS A 243 -10.61 16.98 -8.18
N SER A 244 -11.39 16.77 -9.24
CA SER A 244 -12.71 17.42 -9.42
C SER A 244 -13.86 16.65 -8.78
N THR A 245 -13.72 15.36 -8.50
CA THR A 245 -14.83 14.50 -8.08
C THR A 245 -14.69 13.93 -6.67
N TYR A 246 -13.48 13.83 -6.15
CA TYR A 246 -13.23 13.26 -4.83
C TYR A 246 -13.62 14.25 -3.72
N THR A 247 -14.38 13.75 -2.74
CA THR A 247 -14.90 14.55 -1.61
C THR A 247 -14.50 14.02 -0.24
N GLY A 248 -13.68 12.97 -0.21
CA GLY A 248 -13.27 12.29 1.03
C GLY A 248 -14.05 11.01 1.30
N PRO A 249 -13.68 10.28 2.37
CA PRO A 249 -14.45 9.14 2.87
C PRO A 249 -15.86 9.56 3.28
N LYS A 250 -16.81 8.63 3.08
CA LYS A 250 -18.23 8.81 3.44
C LYS A 250 -18.53 8.23 4.81
#